data_3c659f2ce3a01787f549e4bf052d3328
#
_entry.id   3c659f2ce3a01787f549e4bf052d3328
#
_cell.length_a   1.000
_cell.length_b   1.000
_cell.length_c   1.000
_cell.angle_alpha   90.00
_cell.angle_beta   90.00
_cell.angle_gamma   90.00
#
_symmetry.space_group_name_H-M   'P 1'
#
loop_
_entity.id
_entity.type
_entity.pdbx_description
1 polymer ?
#
loop_
_entity_poly.entity_id
_entity_poly.type
_entity_poly.pdbx_seq_one_letter_code
_entity_poly.pdbx_strand_id
1 'polypeptide(L)'
;MKNKNFFQRMAQLIAIFGLSLLIENISAFIAMNMLSIPKDTLFFLWQRQFIDAMVQLGMIKGMWLLFIGNIVIYLYQKNRKNLLLLILSIIVFVLGEFFIVPLSYETSRIAFQQYEMNQVTSDFLIIKHKEDVLGGFNLFILLIYLIINIFYKQEENKVKN
;
A
#
# COMPACT_ATOMS: atom_id res chain seq x y z
N MET A 1 -11.88 26.18 -19.65
CA MET A 1 -11.04 25.03 -20.05
C MET A 1 -9.69 24.93 -19.31
N LYS A 2 -8.94 26.05 -19.06
CA LYS A 2 -7.63 26.02 -18.38
C LYS A 2 -7.66 25.36 -16.98
N ASN A 3 -8.69 25.61 -16.17
CA ASN A 3 -8.81 25.06 -14.81
C ASN A 3 -8.97 23.54 -14.77
N LYS A 4 -9.67 22.94 -15.75
CA LYS A 4 -9.90 21.47 -15.78
C LYS A 4 -8.59 20.69 -15.92
N ASN A 5 -7.69 21.15 -16.79
CA ASN A 5 -6.38 20.53 -16.99
C ASN A 5 -5.46 20.70 -15.77
N PHE A 6 -5.57 21.81 -15.05
CA PHE A 6 -4.82 22.02 -13.82
C PHE A 6 -5.20 21.04 -12.73
N PHE A 7 -6.49 20.92 -12.41
CA PHE A 7 -6.98 20.00 -11.39
C PHE A 7 -6.66 18.53 -11.71
N GLN A 8 -6.77 18.14 -12.98
CA GLN A 8 -6.42 16.80 -13.42
C GLN A 8 -4.91 16.52 -13.20
N ARG A 9 -4.02 17.46 -13.55
CA ARG A 9 -2.59 17.32 -13.31
C ARG A 9 -2.25 17.25 -11.82
N MET A 10 -2.91 18.06 -11.01
CA MET A 10 -2.75 18.00 -9.54
C MET A 10 -3.18 16.64 -8.98
N ALA A 11 -4.31 16.09 -9.43
CA ALA A 11 -4.76 14.77 -9.03
C ALA A 11 -3.77 13.67 -9.46
N GLN A 12 -3.20 13.77 -10.66
CA GLN A 12 -2.14 12.85 -11.10
C GLN A 12 -0.90 12.92 -10.21
N LEU A 13 -0.45 14.12 -9.84
CA LEU A 13 0.67 14.29 -8.91
C LEU A 13 0.37 13.70 -7.54
N ILE A 14 -0.84 13.90 -7.01
CA ILE A 14 -1.28 13.31 -5.74
C ILE A 14 -1.26 11.78 -5.81
N ALA A 15 -1.79 11.18 -6.88
CA ALA A 15 -1.79 9.73 -7.06
C ALA A 15 -0.36 9.17 -7.20
N ILE A 16 0.51 9.84 -7.95
CA ILE A 16 1.92 9.44 -8.11
C ILE A 16 2.64 9.54 -6.77
N PHE A 17 2.45 10.61 -6.02
CA PHE A 17 3.06 10.76 -4.69
C PHE A 17 2.58 9.68 -3.72
N GLY A 18 1.28 9.38 -3.71
CA GLY A 18 0.72 8.26 -2.93
C GLY A 18 1.34 6.91 -3.31
N LEU A 19 1.49 6.65 -4.60
CA LEU A 19 2.13 5.44 -5.10
C LEU A 19 3.61 5.35 -4.70
N SER A 20 4.34 6.46 -4.77
CA SER A 20 5.75 6.52 -4.36
C SER A 20 5.91 6.21 -2.87
N LEU A 21 5.06 6.76 -2.01
CA LEU A 21 5.03 6.43 -0.58
C LEU A 21 4.77 4.94 -0.34
N LEU A 22 3.85 4.33 -1.08
CA LEU A 22 3.57 2.90 -0.95
C LEU A 22 4.75 2.04 -1.37
N ILE A 23 5.38 2.34 -2.50
CA ILE A 23 6.55 1.59 -2.99
C ILE A 23 7.72 1.70 -2.01
N GLU A 24 8.00 2.90 -1.49
CA GLU A 24 9.04 3.12 -0.50
C GLU A 24 8.79 2.29 0.77
N ASN A 25 7.57 2.34 1.31
CA ASN A 25 7.21 1.58 2.50
C ASN A 25 7.30 0.07 2.31
N ILE A 26 6.82 -0.45 1.18
CA ILE A 26 6.89 -1.88 0.85
C ILE A 26 8.36 -2.30 0.71
N SER A 27 9.19 -1.49 0.05
CA SER A 27 10.61 -1.78 -0.13
C SER A 27 11.33 -1.83 1.22
N ALA A 28 11.06 -0.89 2.12
CA ALA A 28 11.64 -0.88 3.46
C ALA A 28 11.11 -2.06 4.31
N PHE A 29 9.82 -2.41 4.20
CA PHE A 29 9.26 -3.58 4.87
C PHE A 29 9.94 -4.88 4.41
N ILE A 30 10.14 -5.05 3.10
CA ILE A 30 10.85 -6.20 2.55
C ILE A 30 12.30 -6.23 3.08
N ALA A 31 13.02 -5.11 3.01
CA ALA A 31 14.40 -5.01 3.49
C ALA A 31 14.50 -5.37 4.98
N MET A 32 13.59 -4.88 5.81
CA MET A 32 13.55 -5.19 7.24
C MET A 32 13.25 -6.67 7.51
N ASN A 33 12.36 -7.30 6.75
CA ASN A 33 12.06 -8.72 6.91
C ASN A 33 13.18 -9.64 6.41
N MET A 34 14.08 -9.15 5.54
CA MET A 34 15.28 -9.90 5.13
C MET A 34 16.34 -9.98 6.23
N LEU A 35 16.26 -9.13 7.25
CA LEU A 35 17.12 -9.21 8.42
C LEU A 35 16.66 -10.39 9.30
N SER A 36 17.49 -11.41 9.42
CA SER A 36 17.22 -12.61 10.24
C SER A 36 17.43 -12.29 11.72
N ILE A 37 16.53 -11.46 12.31
CA ILE A 37 16.60 -11.07 13.72
C ILE A 37 15.80 -12.08 14.55
N PRO A 38 16.38 -12.61 15.67
CA PRO A 38 15.64 -13.45 16.60
C PRO A 38 14.42 -12.70 17.18
N LYS A 39 13.26 -13.35 17.17
CA LYS A 39 11.94 -12.72 17.43
C LYS A 39 11.68 -12.40 18.91
N ASP A 40 12.52 -12.89 19.79
CA ASP A 40 12.49 -12.70 21.25
C ASP A 40 13.44 -11.61 21.74
N THR A 41 14.06 -10.85 20.83
CA THR A 41 15.08 -9.85 21.16
C THR A 41 14.51 -8.43 21.17
N LEU A 42 15.14 -7.54 21.96
CA LEU A 42 14.86 -6.10 21.95
C LEU A 42 15.04 -5.49 20.55
N PHE A 43 15.99 -6.01 19.78
CA PHE A 43 16.24 -5.53 18.42
C PHE A 43 15.07 -5.83 17.47
N PHE A 44 14.39 -6.97 17.67
CA PHE A 44 13.16 -7.27 16.95
C PHE A 44 12.02 -6.32 17.30
N LEU A 45 11.88 -5.93 18.57
CA LEU A 45 10.90 -4.91 18.97
C LEU A 45 11.15 -3.57 18.30
N TRP A 46 12.39 -3.13 18.22
CA TRP A 46 12.75 -1.91 17.51
C TRP A 46 12.42 -2.00 16.03
N GLN A 47 12.68 -3.14 15.41
CA GLN A 47 12.28 -3.41 14.02
C GLN A 47 10.76 -3.26 13.86
N ARG A 48 9.96 -3.82 14.77
CA ARG A 48 8.49 -3.70 14.72
C ARG A 48 8.01 -2.27 14.93
N GLN A 49 8.58 -1.53 15.88
CA GLN A 49 8.27 -0.11 16.07
C GLN A 49 8.59 0.73 14.84
N PHE A 50 9.69 0.43 14.17
CA PHE A 50 10.02 1.10 12.91
C PHE A 50 8.99 0.78 11.80
N ILE A 51 8.59 -0.48 11.67
CA ILE A 51 7.54 -0.90 10.73
C ILE A 51 6.23 -0.18 11.04
N ASP A 52 5.81 -0.10 12.30
CA ASP A 52 4.60 0.62 12.70
C ASP A 52 4.66 2.11 12.36
N ALA A 53 5.80 2.75 12.59
CA ALA A 53 6.01 4.14 12.20
C ALA A 53 5.90 4.33 10.67
N MET A 54 6.46 3.41 9.89
CA MET A 54 6.36 3.43 8.44
C MET A 54 4.92 3.21 7.96
N VAL A 55 4.18 2.29 8.57
CA VAL A 55 2.76 2.08 8.29
C VAL A 55 1.96 3.37 8.51
N GLN A 56 2.18 4.04 9.64
CA GLN A 56 1.47 5.30 9.97
C GLN A 56 1.86 6.46 9.06
N LEU A 57 3.16 6.66 8.85
CA LEU A 57 3.66 7.85 8.14
C LEU A 57 3.56 7.72 6.63
N GLY A 58 3.72 6.53 6.10
CA GLY A 58 3.83 6.31 4.67
C GLY A 58 2.70 5.46 4.09
N MET A 59 2.46 4.25 4.62
CA MET A 59 1.51 3.31 4.00
C MET A 59 0.08 3.85 4.03
N ILE A 60 -0.44 4.25 5.20
CA ILE A 60 -1.81 4.78 5.34
C ILE A 60 -1.99 6.00 4.45
N LYS A 61 -1.08 6.98 4.56
CA LYS A 61 -1.14 8.20 3.75
C LYS A 61 -1.00 7.93 2.26
N GLY A 62 -0.11 7.01 1.89
CA GLY A 62 0.07 6.59 0.50
C GLY A 62 -1.19 5.99 -0.11
N MET A 63 -1.89 5.12 0.62
CA MET A 63 -3.16 4.53 0.20
C MET A 63 -4.25 5.59 0.01
N TRP A 64 -4.41 6.51 0.95
CA TRP A 64 -5.37 7.60 0.86
C TRP A 64 -5.08 8.52 -0.34
N LEU A 65 -3.84 8.92 -0.54
CA LEU A 65 -3.46 9.79 -1.66
C LEU A 65 -3.66 9.10 -3.00
N LEU A 66 -3.29 7.82 -3.11
CA LEU A 66 -3.51 7.02 -4.31
C LEU A 66 -5.00 6.92 -4.63
N PHE A 67 -5.82 6.59 -3.64
CA PHE A 67 -7.27 6.43 -3.78
C PHE A 67 -7.95 7.73 -4.17
N ILE A 68 -7.74 8.82 -3.41
CA ILE A 68 -8.33 10.14 -3.69
C ILE A 68 -7.87 10.66 -5.05
N GLY A 69 -6.58 10.55 -5.37
CA GLY A 69 -6.05 10.95 -6.66
C GLY A 69 -6.76 10.25 -7.84
N ASN A 70 -6.96 8.92 -7.73
CA ASN A 70 -7.65 8.16 -8.78
C ASN A 70 -9.15 8.47 -8.88
N ILE A 71 -9.84 8.76 -7.76
CA ILE A 71 -11.22 9.25 -7.80
C ILE A 71 -11.29 10.54 -8.63
N VAL A 72 -10.46 11.52 -8.31
CA VAL A 72 -10.46 12.80 -9.00
C VAL A 72 -10.11 12.62 -10.47
N ILE A 73 -9.08 11.84 -10.82
CA ILE A 73 -8.71 11.55 -12.20
C ILE A 73 -9.90 10.96 -12.96
N TYR A 74 -10.57 9.96 -12.38
CA TYR A 74 -11.72 9.32 -13.02
C TYR A 74 -12.91 10.26 -13.21
N LEU A 75 -13.21 11.12 -12.22
CA LEU A 75 -14.28 12.12 -12.35
C LEU A 75 -14.03 13.10 -13.48
N TYR A 76 -12.78 13.49 -13.72
CA TYR A 76 -12.42 14.40 -14.80
C TYR A 76 -12.31 13.73 -16.18
N GLN A 77 -11.90 12.45 -16.19
CA GLN A 77 -11.67 11.71 -17.44
C GLN A 77 -12.18 10.28 -17.30
N LYS A 78 -13.46 10.09 -17.60
CA LYS A 78 -14.19 8.81 -17.54
C LYS A 78 -13.81 7.91 -18.72
N ASN A 79 -12.71 7.16 -18.58
CA ASN A 79 -12.28 6.18 -19.57
C ASN A 79 -11.97 4.84 -18.88
N ARG A 80 -11.83 3.78 -19.69
CA ARG A 80 -11.59 2.41 -19.18
C ARG A 80 -10.31 2.31 -18.36
N LYS A 81 -9.24 2.96 -18.80
CA LYS A 81 -7.96 2.98 -18.05
C LYS A 81 -8.15 3.52 -16.65
N ASN A 82 -8.72 4.74 -16.55
CA ASN A 82 -8.90 5.40 -15.27
C ASN A 82 -9.88 4.66 -14.36
N LEU A 83 -10.88 3.99 -14.93
CA LEU A 83 -11.78 3.12 -14.17
C LEU A 83 -11.03 1.93 -13.58
N LEU A 84 -10.18 1.25 -14.34
CA LEU A 84 -9.37 0.15 -13.87
C LEU A 84 -8.40 0.59 -12.77
N LEU A 85 -7.72 1.72 -12.95
CA LEU A 85 -6.83 2.28 -11.94
C LEU A 85 -7.56 2.65 -10.65
N LEU A 86 -8.79 3.19 -10.77
CA LEU A 86 -9.64 3.47 -9.62
C LEU A 86 -10.03 2.18 -8.89
N ILE A 87 -10.49 1.16 -9.60
CA ILE A 87 -10.86 -0.15 -8.99
C ILE A 87 -9.66 -0.74 -8.24
N LEU A 88 -8.49 -0.77 -8.86
CA LEU A 88 -7.28 -1.29 -8.22
C LEU A 88 -6.89 -0.47 -6.99
N SER A 89 -7.00 0.86 -7.04
CA SER A 89 -6.70 1.71 -5.88
C SER A 89 -7.72 1.52 -4.75
N ILE A 90 -8.99 1.22 -5.04
CA ILE A 90 -9.99 0.83 -4.04
C ILE A 90 -9.59 -0.49 -3.37
N ILE A 91 -9.18 -1.49 -4.14
CA ILE A 91 -8.78 -2.78 -3.60
C ILE A 91 -7.56 -2.62 -2.69
N VAL A 92 -6.52 -1.89 -3.15
CA VAL A 92 -5.32 -1.57 -2.36
C VAL A 92 -5.70 -0.87 -1.05
N PHE A 93 -6.59 0.11 -1.12
CA PHE A 93 -7.06 0.86 0.04
C PHE A 93 -7.81 -0.02 1.03
N VAL A 94 -8.79 -0.80 0.56
CA VAL A 94 -9.61 -1.68 1.42
C VAL A 94 -8.75 -2.77 2.07
N LEU A 95 -7.89 -3.44 1.30
CA LEU A 95 -6.99 -4.46 1.86
C LEU A 95 -6.00 -3.85 2.87
N GLY A 96 -5.43 -2.71 2.55
CA GLY A 96 -4.47 -2.05 3.41
C GLY A 96 -5.09 -1.56 4.71
N GLU A 97 -6.10 -0.71 4.62
CA GLU A 97 -6.69 -0.01 5.76
C GLU A 97 -7.44 -0.96 6.72
N PHE A 98 -8.22 -1.89 6.17
CA PHE A 98 -9.10 -2.74 6.98
C PHE A 98 -8.51 -4.10 7.37
N PHE A 99 -7.45 -4.54 6.69
CA PHE A 99 -6.87 -5.86 6.96
C PHE A 99 -5.39 -5.80 7.32
N ILE A 100 -4.54 -5.17 6.49
CA ILE A 100 -3.08 -5.21 6.71
C ILE A 100 -2.69 -4.33 7.90
N VAL A 101 -3.19 -3.10 7.98
CA VAL A 101 -2.87 -2.17 9.07
C VAL A 101 -3.26 -2.74 10.44
N PRO A 102 -4.49 -3.25 10.66
CA PRO A 102 -4.85 -3.90 11.93
C PRO A 102 -3.97 -5.12 12.25
N LEU A 103 -3.65 -5.97 11.25
CA LEU A 103 -2.76 -7.10 11.46
C LEU A 103 -1.34 -6.68 11.82
N SER A 104 -0.82 -5.62 11.23
CA SER A 104 0.51 -5.09 11.57
C SER A 104 0.57 -4.65 13.03
N TYR A 105 -0.43 -3.91 13.51
CA TYR A 105 -0.50 -3.52 14.91
C TYR A 105 -0.66 -4.71 15.87
N GLU A 106 -1.47 -5.69 15.49
CA GLU A 106 -1.64 -6.91 16.28
C GLU A 106 -0.34 -7.72 16.34
N THR A 107 0.37 -7.84 15.22
CA THR A 107 1.71 -8.48 15.17
C THR A 107 2.68 -7.77 16.11
N SER A 108 2.69 -6.44 16.12
CA SER A 108 3.55 -5.66 17.01
C SER A 108 3.16 -5.82 18.48
N ARG A 109 1.86 -5.82 18.79
CA ARG A 109 1.36 -6.06 20.15
C ARG A 109 1.80 -7.42 20.69
N ILE A 110 1.67 -8.48 19.88
CA ILE A 110 2.09 -9.83 20.31
C ILE A 110 3.62 -9.92 20.42
N ALA A 111 4.37 -9.23 19.54
CA ALA A 111 5.82 -9.17 19.63
C ALA A 111 6.30 -8.59 20.97
N PHE A 112 5.65 -7.55 21.49
CA PHE A 112 5.92 -7.03 22.84
C PHE A 112 5.65 -8.06 23.94
N GLN A 113 4.51 -8.75 23.89
CA GLN A 113 4.16 -9.79 24.85
C GLN A 113 5.17 -10.95 24.84
N GLN A 114 5.64 -11.34 23.65
CA GLN A 114 6.65 -12.39 23.51
C GLN A 114 7.99 -12.00 24.13
N TYR A 115 8.40 -10.75 23.95
CA TYR A 115 9.62 -10.24 24.55
C TYR A 115 9.55 -10.29 26.08
N GLU A 116 8.41 -9.87 26.67
CA GLU A 116 8.20 -9.92 28.12
C GLU A 116 8.21 -11.36 28.66
N MET A 117 7.65 -12.32 27.90
CA MET A 117 7.60 -13.72 28.28
C MET A 117 8.87 -14.52 27.91
N ASN A 118 9.77 -13.92 27.15
CA ASN A 118 10.97 -14.57 26.59
C ASN A 118 10.64 -15.85 25.79
N GLN A 119 9.51 -15.84 25.07
CA GLN A 119 9.00 -16.99 24.32
C GLN A 119 8.31 -16.56 23.04
N VAL A 120 8.60 -17.24 21.92
CA VAL A 120 7.87 -17.08 20.67
C VAL A 120 6.60 -17.93 20.69
N THR A 121 5.44 -17.29 20.55
CA THR A 121 4.14 -17.97 20.59
C THR A 121 3.71 -18.44 19.20
N SER A 122 2.87 -19.51 19.14
CA SER A 122 2.22 -19.95 17.90
C SER A 122 1.34 -18.86 17.29
N ASP A 123 0.66 -18.08 18.12
CA ASP A 123 -0.24 -17.01 17.68
C ASP A 123 0.49 -15.93 16.89
N PHE A 124 1.71 -15.58 17.34
CA PHE A 124 2.57 -14.67 16.59
C PHE A 124 2.83 -15.18 15.18
N LEU A 125 3.23 -16.45 15.04
CA LEU A 125 3.56 -17.02 13.73
C LEU A 125 2.35 -17.03 12.80
N ILE A 126 1.16 -17.32 13.33
CA ILE A 126 -0.09 -17.33 12.56
C ILE A 126 -0.44 -15.93 12.06
N ILE A 127 -0.41 -14.92 12.95
CA ILE A 127 -0.79 -13.56 12.61
C ILE A 127 0.24 -12.94 11.68
N LYS A 128 1.53 -13.16 11.94
CA LYS A 128 2.62 -12.71 11.05
C LYS A 128 2.49 -13.31 9.66
N HIS A 129 2.18 -14.59 9.55
CA HIS A 129 1.95 -15.24 8.26
C HIS A 129 0.77 -14.62 7.50
N LYS A 130 -0.34 -14.31 8.18
CA LYS A 130 -1.48 -13.61 7.57
C LYS A 130 -1.10 -12.21 7.08
N GLU A 131 -0.34 -11.45 7.89
CA GLU A 131 0.18 -10.12 7.50
C GLU A 131 1.02 -10.23 6.23
N ASP A 132 1.94 -11.19 6.16
CA ASP A 132 2.83 -11.38 5.01
C ASP A 132 2.08 -11.79 3.74
N VAL A 133 1.11 -12.70 3.84
CA VAL A 133 0.29 -13.14 2.70
C VAL A 133 -0.54 -11.99 2.14
N LEU A 134 -1.23 -11.25 3.01
CA LEU A 134 -2.06 -10.12 2.58
C LEU A 134 -1.22 -8.97 2.04
N GLY A 135 -0.06 -8.70 2.67
CA GLY A 135 0.90 -7.72 2.17
C GLY A 135 1.44 -8.08 0.79
N GLY A 136 1.79 -9.35 0.58
CA GLY A 136 2.21 -9.87 -0.73
C GLY A 136 1.12 -9.74 -1.80
N PHE A 137 -0.13 -10.04 -1.45
CA PHE A 137 -1.26 -9.87 -2.36
C PHE A 137 -1.50 -8.41 -2.71
N ASN A 138 -1.42 -7.50 -1.73
CA ASN A 138 -1.56 -6.07 -1.97
C ASN A 138 -0.44 -5.52 -2.86
N LEU A 139 0.80 -5.98 -2.67
CA LEU A 139 1.93 -5.68 -3.56
C LEU A 139 1.66 -6.15 -4.99
N PHE A 140 1.13 -7.34 -5.17
CA PHE A 140 0.77 -7.86 -6.50
C PHE A 140 -0.25 -6.98 -7.21
N ILE A 141 -1.28 -6.50 -6.50
CA ILE A 141 -2.26 -5.55 -7.05
C ILE A 141 -1.60 -4.23 -7.43
N LEU A 142 -0.67 -3.72 -6.62
CA LEU A 142 0.10 -2.50 -6.94
C LEU A 142 0.97 -2.68 -8.18
N LEU A 143 1.55 -3.86 -8.40
CA LEU A 143 2.29 -4.17 -9.63
C LEU A 143 1.37 -4.16 -10.85
N ILE A 144 0.17 -4.75 -10.75
CA ILE A 144 -0.84 -4.66 -11.82
C ILE A 144 -1.23 -3.21 -12.09
N TYR A 145 -1.44 -2.42 -11.03
CA TYR A 145 -1.71 -0.99 -11.15
C TYR A 145 -0.62 -0.27 -11.94
N LEU A 146 0.66 -0.52 -11.62
CA LEU A 146 1.80 0.06 -12.32
C LEU A 146 1.83 -0.36 -13.81
N ILE A 147 1.65 -1.64 -14.09
CA ILE A 147 1.64 -2.17 -15.46
C ILE A 147 0.53 -1.48 -16.27
N ILE A 148 -0.68 -1.38 -15.74
CA ILE A 148 -1.79 -0.70 -16.43
C ILE A 148 -1.47 0.79 -16.60
N ASN A 149 -0.93 1.44 -15.59
CA ASN A 149 -0.62 2.86 -15.66
C ASN A 149 0.41 3.18 -16.76
N ILE A 150 1.43 2.33 -16.92
CA ILE A 150 2.53 2.54 -17.87
C ILE A 150 2.16 2.06 -19.27
N PHE A 151 1.63 0.84 -19.39
CA PHE A 151 1.53 0.15 -20.68
C PHE A 151 0.13 0.23 -21.34
N TYR A 152 -0.92 0.54 -20.56
CA TYR A 152 -2.25 0.67 -21.15
C TYR A 152 -2.33 1.93 -22.04
N LYS A 153 -2.13 1.73 -23.35
CA LYS A 153 -2.40 2.78 -24.34
C LYS A 153 -3.91 2.88 -24.49
N GLN A 154 -4.46 4.09 -24.32
CA GLN A 154 -5.81 4.36 -24.78
C GLN A 154 -5.81 4.21 -26.31
N GLU A 155 -6.63 3.30 -26.84
CA GLU A 155 -7.09 3.45 -28.21
C GLU A 155 -7.85 4.78 -28.25
N GLU A 156 -7.24 5.81 -28.81
CA GLU A 156 -7.96 7.02 -29.19
C GLU A 156 -9.10 6.53 -30.07
N ASN A 157 -10.33 6.68 -29.58
CA ASN A 157 -11.52 6.44 -30.41
C ASN A 157 -11.34 7.23 -31.67
N LYS A 158 -10.92 6.56 -32.75
CA LYS A 158 -11.12 6.98 -34.10
C LYS A 158 -12.62 6.87 -34.39
N VAL A 159 -13.41 7.62 -33.66
CA VAL A 159 -14.73 8.04 -34.15
C VAL A 159 -14.47 9.40 -34.76
N LYS A 160 -13.91 9.37 -35.95
CA LYS A 160 -14.03 10.46 -36.90
C LYS A 160 -14.95 9.99 -37.99
N ASN A 161 -16.06 10.73 -38.10
CA ASN A 161 -17.00 10.89 -39.19
C ASN A 161 -17.96 9.75 -39.43
#